data_12bc12a51213d00581e6ed944ab9418b
#
_entry.id   12bc12a51213d00581e6ed944ab9418b
#
_cell.length_a   1.000
_cell.length_b   1.000
_cell.length_c   1.000
_cell.angle_alpha   90.00
_cell.angle_beta   90.00
_cell.angle_gamma   90.00
#
_symmetry.space_group_name_H-M   'P 1'
#
loop_
_entity.id
_entity.type
_entity.pdbx_description
1 polymer ?
#
loop_
_entity_poly.entity_id
_entity_poly.type
_entity_poly.pdbx_seq_one_letter_code
_entity_poly.pdbx_strand_id
1 'polypeptide(L)'
;ANWNKSLALLLAGRLKEGFEQFEWRWRTKKTGMKAPAIDQPLWLGQFDLDGKTILVHHEQGMGDSIQFCRYIPLLYLQGARVVLMVPKPLVSLMQGLQGIDRVIEVGLPVPHFDCHIPMMSLPLAFQADLDNIPFSQGYLQVDPFKSQQWADRLGPRQRPRVGLVWNGGFRADRPDLWSTNARRNVDLHQMAQAFRKISVDFYSLQKGEPA
;
A
#
# COMPACT_ATOMS: atom_id res chain seq x y z
N ALA A 1 -0.18 14.63 -20.58
CA ALA A 1 1.20 14.25 -20.94
C ALA A 1 2.01 13.81 -19.70
N ASN A 2 2.16 14.64 -18.65
CA ASN A 2 3.06 14.39 -17.52
C ASN A 2 2.70 13.14 -16.68
N TRP A 3 1.44 12.88 -16.44
CA TRP A 3 0.99 11.66 -15.77
C TRP A 3 1.45 10.37 -16.48
N ASN A 4 1.24 10.28 -17.80
CA ASN A 4 1.69 9.10 -18.56
C ASN A 4 3.22 9.01 -18.62
N LYS A 5 3.91 10.16 -18.65
CA LYS A 5 5.38 10.22 -18.58
C LYS A 5 5.87 9.66 -17.25
N SER A 6 5.22 10.01 -16.14
CA SER A 6 5.56 9.46 -14.81
C SER A 6 5.49 7.94 -14.79
N LEU A 7 4.40 7.36 -15.28
CA LEU A 7 4.24 5.90 -15.33
C LEU A 7 5.32 5.21 -16.19
N ALA A 8 5.67 5.80 -17.32
CA ALA A 8 6.73 5.28 -18.17
C ALA A 8 8.12 5.37 -17.52
N LEU A 9 8.40 6.46 -16.81
CA LEU A 9 9.65 6.64 -16.06
C LEU A 9 9.77 5.63 -14.91
N LEU A 10 8.71 5.45 -14.13
CA LEU A 10 8.68 4.48 -13.04
C LEU A 10 8.88 3.06 -13.57
N LEU A 11 8.21 2.71 -14.69
CA LEU A 11 8.38 1.40 -15.32
C LEU A 11 9.80 1.19 -15.85
N ALA A 12 10.47 2.24 -16.30
CA ALA A 12 11.86 2.21 -16.76
C ALA A 12 12.89 2.23 -15.61
N GLY A 13 12.46 2.23 -14.35
CA GLY A 13 13.35 2.29 -13.18
C GLY A 13 13.93 3.68 -12.88
N ARG A 14 13.50 4.73 -13.61
CA ARG A 14 13.91 6.12 -13.38
C ARG A 14 13.08 6.72 -12.25
N LEU A 15 13.29 6.23 -11.02
CA LEU A 15 12.37 6.46 -9.91
C LEU A 15 12.31 7.94 -9.49
N LYS A 16 13.43 8.62 -9.34
CA LYS A 16 13.46 10.05 -8.96
C LYS A 16 12.60 10.89 -9.89
N GLU A 17 12.88 10.85 -11.18
CA GLU A 17 12.13 11.60 -12.17
C GLU A 17 10.67 11.14 -12.26
N GLY A 18 10.46 9.83 -12.12
CA GLY A 18 9.12 9.23 -12.11
C GLY A 18 8.25 9.77 -10.99
N PHE A 19 8.76 9.80 -9.76
CA PHE A 19 8.02 10.31 -8.61
C PHE A 19 7.84 11.83 -8.63
N GLU A 20 8.79 12.61 -9.16
CA GLU A 20 8.58 14.04 -9.43
C GLU A 20 7.38 14.27 -10.37
N GLN A 21 7.32 13.53 -11.47
CA GLN A 21 6.21 13.63 -12.41
C GLN A 21 4.91 13.01 -11.86
N PHE A 22 4.99 12.13 -10.86
CA PHE A 22 3.84 11.45 -10.28
C PHE A 22 2.92 12.42 -9.52
N GLU A 23 3.44 13.55 -9.04
CA GLU A 23 2.64 14.62 -8.41
C GLU A 23 1.62 15.26 -9.37
N TRP A 24 1.75 15.08 -10.67
CA TRP A 24 0.74 15.49 -11.65
C TRP A 24 -0.55 14.69 -11.56
N ARG A 25 -0.61 13.60 -10.76
CA ARG A 25 -1.85 12.84 -10.51
C ARG A 25 -2.96 13.72 -9.93
N TRP A 26 -2.62 14.76 -9.21
CA TRP A 26 -3.56 15.72 -8.63
C TRP A 26 -4.11 16.74 -9.64
N ARG A 27 -3.42 16.93 -10.75
CA ARG A 27 -3.74 17.95 -11.77
C ARG A 27 -4.39 17.36 -13.02
N THR A 28 -4.49 16.04 -13.13
CA THR A 28 -5.07 15.38 -14.31
C THR A 28 -6.49 14.89 -14.03
N LYS A 29 -7.43 15.21 -14.96
CA LYS A 29 -8.81 14.71 -14.89
C LYS A 29 -8.89 13.18 -15.11
N LYS A 30 -7.86 12.57 -15.75
CA LYS A 30 -7.86 11.14 -16.11
C LYS A 30 -7.83 10.22 -14.90
N THR A 31 -7.21 10.62 -13.80
CA THR A 31 -7.13 9.79 -12.58
C THR A 31 -8.41 9.85 -11.76
N GLY A 32 -9.24 10.89 -11.91
CA GLY A 32 -10.36 11.16 -11.03
C GLY A 32 -9.97 11.54 -9.60
N MET A 33 -8.65 11.58 -9.31
CA MET A 33 -8.14 11.97 -7.99
C MET A 33 -8.25 13.47 -7.79
N LYS A 34 -8.59 13.86 -6.58
CA LYS A 34 -8.59 15.26 -6.14
C LYS A 34 -7.53 15.40 -5.05
N ALA A 35 -6.79 16.50 -5.10
CA ALA A 35 -5.92 16.85 -3.98
C ALA A 35 -6.74 16.91 -2.69
N PRO A 36 -6.23 16.41 -1.58
CA PRO A 36 -6.93 16.48 -0.31
C PRO A 36 -7.13 17.95 0.10
N ALA A 37 -8.33 18.28 0.59
CA ALA A 37 -8.63 19.59 1.16
C ALA A 37 -8.11 19.64 2.60
N ILE A 38 -6.81 19.84 2.76
CA ILE A 38 -6.08 19.92 4.03
C ILE A 38 -5.39 21.28 4.06
N ASP A 39 -5.65 22.07 5.12
CA ASP A 39 -5.10 23.43 5.26
C ASP A 39 -3.63 23.45 5.70
N GLN A 40 -3.20 22.42 6.42
CA GLN A 40 -1.81 22.29 6.87
C GLN A 40 -0.87 22.10 5.67
N PRO A 41 0.40 22.53 5.76
CA PRO A 41 1.34 22.46 4.66
C PRO A 41 1.62 21.03 4.22
N LEU A 42 1.66 20.82 2.91
CA LEU A 42 2.15 19.59 2.28
C LEU A 42 3.66 19.52 2.48
N TRP A 43 4.13 18.40 3.05
CA TRP A 43 5.54 18.11 3.17
C TRP A 43 6.00 17.19 2.04
N LEU A 44 7.04 17.58 1.33
CA LEU A 44 7.71 16.78 0.30
C LEU A 44 9.24 16.76 0.50
N GLY A 45 9.69 16.88 1.77
CA GLY A 45 11.13 16.92 2.10
C GLY A 45 11.71 18.31 2.24
N GLN A 46 10.90 19.40 2.15
CA GLN A 46 11.40 20.78 2.05
C GLN A 46 11.69 21.46 3.40
N PHE A 47 11.30 20.86 4.52
CA PHE A 47 11.59 21.40 5.86
C PHE A 47 11.76 20.27 6.89
N ASP A 48 12.37 20.62 8.03
CA ASP A 48 12.65 19.69 9.12
C ASP A 48 11.37 19.22 9.83
N LEU A 49 11.34 17.94 10.18
CA LEU A 49 10.23 17.28 10.87
C LEU A 49 10.47 17.11 12.37
N ASP A 50 11.64 17.46 12.90
CA ASP A 50 11.94 17.26 14.32
C ASP A 50 10.88 17.91 15.23
N GLY A 51 10.32 17.10 16.13
CA GLY A 51 9.25 17.48 17.05
C GLY A 51 7.87 17.71 16.42
N LYS A 52 7.71 17.65 15.09
CA LYS A 52 6.43 17.87 14.40
C LYS A 52 5.58 16.62 14.32
N THR A 53 4.28 16.82 14.25
CA THR A 53 3.33 15.75 13.94
C THR A 53 2.98 15.78 12.46
N ILE A 54 3.24 14.69 11.74
CA ILE A 54 2.90 14.56 10.33
C ILE A 54 1.74 13.59 10.12
N LEU A 55 0.72 14.00 9.37
CA LEU A 55 -0.34 13.14 8.89
C LEU A 55 0.06 12.47 7.58
N VAL A 56 0.31 11.17 7.61
CA VAL A 56 0.47 10.34 6.40
C VAL A 56 -0.90 9.77 6.05
N HIS A 57 -1.43 10.12 4.88
CA HIS A 57 -2.77 9.68 4.52
C HIS A 57 -2.78 8.76 3.30
N HIS A 58 -3.66 7.76 3.38
CA HIS A 58 -3.92 6.80 2.33
C HIS A 58 -4.40 7.49 1.05
N GLU A 59 -4.01 6.92 -0.07
CA GLU A 59 -4.53 7.21 -1.40
C GLU A 59 -4.55 5.92 -2.25
N GLN A 60 -5.46 5.86 -3.23
CA GLN A 60 -5.61 4.75 -4.18
C GLN A 60 -5.97 3.39 -3.55
N GLY A 61 -5.16 2.33 -3.77
CA GLY A 61 -5.47 0.97 -3.33
C GLY A 61 -4.83 0.57 -2.01
N MET A 62 -5.34 -0.48 -1.39
CA MET A 62 -4.73 -1.03 -0.17
C MET A 62 -3.32 -1.55 -0.41
N GLY A 63 -3.05 -2.10 -1.60
CA GLY A 63 -1.71 -2.56 -1.99
C GLY A 63 -0.70 -1.42 -2.04
N ASP A 64 -1.13 -0.23 -2.50
CA ASP A 64 -0.29 0.97 -2.51
C ASP A 64 0.09 1.37 -1.09
N SER A 65 -0.86 1.35 -0.15
CA SER A 65 -0.56 1.61 1.26
C SER A 65 0.40 0.60 1.86
N ILE A 66 0.23 -0.68 1.55
CA ILE A 66 1.15 -1.74 1.99
C ILE A 66 2.56 -1.50 1.41
N GLN A 67 2.65 -1.13 0.15
CA GLN A 67 3.94 -0.90 -0.50
C GLN A 67 4.66 0.33 0.06
N PHE A 68 3.96 1.45 0.18
CA PHE A 68 4.59 2.73 0.50
C PHE A 68 4.71 3.02 2.00
N CYS A 69 4.03 2.28 2.88
CA CYS A 69 4.22 2.42 4.34
C CYS A 69 5.66 2.12 4.80
N ARG A 70 6.47 1.47 3.98
CA ARG A 70 7.90 1.22 4.22
C ARG A 70 8.72 2.48 4.47
N TYR A 71 8.26 3.64 4.00
CA TYR A 71 8.94 4.93 4.23
C TYR A 71 8.61 5.56 5.58
N ILE A 72 7.58 5.09 6.27
CA ILE A 72 7.12 5.67 7.55
C ILE A 72 8.21 5.64 8.64
N PRO A 73 8.96 4.54 8.83
CA PRO A 73 10.05 4.55 9.81
C PRO A 73 11.10 5.63 9.56
N LEU A 74 11.29 6.07 8.31
CA LEU A 74 12.22 7.17 7.99
C LEU A 74 11.72 8.53 8.50
N LEU A 75 10.40 8.76 8.53
CA LEU A 75 9.81 9.97 9.14
C LEU A 75 10.09 9.98 10.65
N TYR A 76 9.91 8.86 11.31
CA TYR A 76 10.24 8.71 12.73
C TYR A 76 11.72 8.98 13.02
N LEU A 77 12.62 8.48 12.18
CA LEU A 77 14.06 8.73 12.29
C LEU A 77 14.44 10.22 12.10
N GLN A 78 13.58 11.00 11.44
CA GLN A 78 13.69 12.46 11.34
C GLN A 78 13.03 13.21 12.53
N GLY A 79 12.68 12.51 13.60
CA GLY A 79 12.08 13.10 14.80
C GLY A 79 10.59 13.40 14.71
N ALA A 80 9.92 12.97 13.64
CA ALA A 80 8.48 13.17 13.47
C ALA A 80 7.64 12.25 14.37
N ARG A 81 6.52 12.76 14.86
CA ARG A 81 5.39 11.95 15.37
C ARG A 81 4.47 11.64 14.20
N VAL A 82 4.28 10.35 13.89
CA VAL A 82 3.56 9.93 12.69
C VAL A 82 2.13 9.51 13.03
N VAL A 83 1.16 10.23 12.50
CA VAL A 83 -0.25 9.85 12.46
C VAL A 83 -0.52 9.25 11.10
N LEU A 84 -0.90 7.96 11.06
CA LEU A 84 -1.16 7.24 9.80
C LEU A 84 -2.67 7.02 9.62
N MET A 85 -3.22 7.54 8.53
CA MET A 85 -4.63 7.36 8.16
C MET A 85 -4.75 6.34 7.02
N VAL A 86 -5.45 5.22 7.28
CA VAL A 86 -5.63 4.11 6.33
C VAL A 86 -7.06 3.56 6.34
N PRO A 87 -7.49 2.86 5.29
CA PRO A 87 -8.77 2.13 5.30
C PRO A 87 -8.85 1.11 6.43
N LYS A 88 -10.05 0.89 6.97
CA LYS A 88 -10.33 -0.04 8.07
C LYS A 88 -9.62 -1.39 7.99
N PRO A 89 -9.58 -2.10 6.82
CA PRO A 89 -8.91 -3.39 6.72
C PRO A 89 -7.40 -3.36 7.01
N LEU A 90 -6.76 -2.20 6.87
CA LEU A 90 -5.32 -2.03 7.08
C LEU A 90 -4.96 -1.58 8.49
N VAL A 91 -5.91 -1.11 9.30
CA VAL A 91 -5.63 -0.54 10.63
C VAL A 91 -4.83 -1.51 11.50
N SER A 92 -5.29 -2.75 11.65
CA SER A 92 -4.60 -3.74 12.50
C SER A 92 -3.24 -4.16 11.97
N LEU A 93 -3.05 -4.17 10.64
CA LEU A 93 -1.77 -4.49 10.02
C LEU A 93 -0.74 -3.37 10.26
N MET A 94 -1.18 -2.13 10.16
CA MET A 94 -0.31 -0.96 10.28
C MET A 94 0.06 -0.62 11.74
N GLN A 95 -0.70 -1.09 12.73
CA GLN A 95 -0.38 -0.91 14.15
C GLN A 95 0.97 -1.53 14.56
N GLY A 96 1.43 -2.56 13.84
CA GLY A 96 2.73 -3.19 14.07
C GLY A 96 3.91 -2.52 13.34
N LEU A 97 3.67 -1.46 12.56
CA LEU A 97 4.72 -0.78 11.83
C LEU A 97 5.50 0.15 12.75
N GLN A 98 6.82 0.05 12.71
CA GLN A 98 7.72 0.85 13.53
C GLN A 98 7.61 2.35 13.19
N GLY A 99 7.65 3.21 14.22
CA GLY A 99 7.68 4.65 14.07
C GLY A 99 6.31 5.31 13.91
N ILE A 100 5.21 4.58 14.11
CA ILE A 100 3.86 5.14 14.14
C ILE A 100 3.48 5.51 15.57
N ASP A 101 3.01 6.76 15.75
CA ASP A 101 2.41 7.22 17.00
C ASP A 101 0.94 6.80 17.09
N ARG A 102 0.20 6.94 15.98
CA ARG A 102 -1.22 6.58 15.91
C ARG A 102 -1.64 6.13 14.51
N VAL A 103 -2.44 5.04 14.46
CA VAL A 103 -3.16 4.63 13.24
C VAL A 103 -4.63 5.04 13.36
N ILE A 104 -5.18 5.65 12.31
CA ILE A 104 -6.57 6.13 12.24
C ILE A 104 -7.25 5.52 11.03
N GLU A 105 -8.50 5.13 11.19
CA GLU A 105 -9.36 4.72 10.07
C GLU A 105 -9.79 5.95 9.25
N VAL A 106 -9.75 5.84 7.93
CA VAL A 106 -10.29 6.87 7.02
C VAL A 106 -11.75 7.19 7.37
N GLY A 107 -12.05 8.47 7.50
CA GLY A 107 -13.39 8.97 7.87
C GLY A 107 -13.57 9.23 9.38
N LEU A 108 -12.62 8.85 10.23
CA LEU A 108 -12.65 9.22 11.63
C LEU A 108 -11.94 10.57 11.88
N PRO A 109 -12.25 11.25 13.00
CA PRO A 109 -11.58 12.50 13.37
C PRO A 109 -10.07 12.33 13.48
N VAL A 110 -9.34 13.24 12.86
CA VAL A 110 -7.87 13.28 12.89
C VAL A 110 -7.44 14.19 14.03
N PRO A 111 -6.46 13.81 14.89
CA PRO A 111 -5.89 14.68 15.90
C PRO A 111 -5.17 15.86 15.24
N HIS A 112 -4.73 16.83 16.02
CA HIS A 112 -3.89 17.92 15.54
C HIS A 112 -2.62 17.38 14.87
N PHE A 113 -2.22 17.99 13.75
CA PHE A 113 -0.97 17.72 13.04
C PHE A 113 -0.43 19.01 12.42
N ASP A 114 0.87 19.08 12.23
CA ASP A 114 1.58 20.27 11.76
C ASP A 114 1.70 20.32 10.24
N CYS A 115 1.82 19.15 9.61
CA CYS A 115 1.94 19.00 8.17
C CYS A 115 1.38 17.65 7.70
N HIS A 116 1.22 17.49 6.40
CA HIS A 116 0.72 16.22 5.86
C HIS A 116 1.50 15.75 4.63
N ILE A 117 1.38 14.47 4.31
CA ILE A 117 1.87 13.88 3.08
C ILE A 117 0.95 12.77 2.58
N PRO A 118 0.58 12.74 1.29
CA PRO A 118 -0.01 11.56 0.68
C PRO A 118 1.01 10.42 0.67
N MET A 119 0.58 9.22 1.01
CA MET A 119 1.50 8.08 1.18
C MET A 119 2.34 7.80 -0.07
N MET A 120 1.77 7.94 -1.26
CA MET A 120 2.49 7.72 -2.52
C MET A 120 3.42 8.88 -2.92
N SER A 121 3.46 9.98 -2.15
CA SER A 121 4.45 11.05 -2.31
C SER A 121 5.69 10.84 -1.42
N LEU A 122 5.67 9.86 -0.50
CA LEU A 122 6.83 9.53 0.34
C LEU A 122 8.10 9.22 -0.47
N PRO A 123 8.05 8.44 -1.57
CA PRO A 123 9.24 8.21 -2.39
C PRO A 123 9.85 9.50 -2.95
N LEU A 124 9.03 10.49 -3.32
CA LEU A 124 9.53 11.79 -3.76
C LEU A 124 10.23 12.52 -2.60
N ALA A 125 9.59 12.60 -1.44
CA ALA A 125 10.14 13.27 -0.27
C ALA A 125 11.49 12.70 0.17
N PHE A 126 11.68 11.37 0.02
CA PHE A 126 12.91 10.66 0.33
C PHE A 126 13.83 10.45 -0.89
N GLN A 127 13.53 11.08 -2.03
CA GLN A 127 14.33 10.97 -3.26
C GLN A 127 14.64 9.52 -3.63
N ALA A 128 13.61 8.66 -3.60
CA ALA A 128 13.75 7.23 -3.83
C ALA A 128 14.37 6.91 -5.20
N ASP A 129 15.33 6.00 -5.16
CA ASP A 129 15.94 5.40 -6.35
C ASP A 129 16.08 3.88 -6.14
N LEU A 130 16.48 3.14 -7.16
CA LEU A 130 16.61 1.68 -7.08
C LEU A 130 17.55 1.23 -5.95
N ASP A 131 18.59 2.01 -5.69
CA ASP A 131 19.63 1.67 -4.70
C ASP A 131 19.28 2.07 -3.26
N ASN A 132 18.22 2.86 -3.04
CA ASN A 132 17.89 3.37 -1.71
C ASN A 132 16.44 3.08 -1.25
N ILE A 133 15.76 2.13 -1.89
CA ILE A 133 14.44 1.69 -1.43
C ILE A 133 14.58 1.09 -0.02
N PRO A 134 13.89 1.64 1.00
CA PRO A 134 14.09 1.21 2.38
C PRO A 134 13.49 -0.18 2.65
N PHE A 135 14.08 -0.89 3.62
CA PHE A 135 13.55 -2.14 4.19
C PHE A 135 13.29 -3.25 3.16
N SER A 136 14.32 -3.64 2.41
CA SER A 136 14.27 -4.76 1.44
C SER A 136 13.95 -6.11 2.08
N GLN A 137 14.25 -6.29 3.37
CA GLN A 137 14.05 -7.54 4.13
C GLN A 137 12.65 -7.70 4.73
N GLY A 138 11.80 -6.70 4.62
CA GLY A 138 10.48 -6.67 5.22
C GLY A 138 10.35 -5.56 6.27
N TYR A 139 9.16 -5.00 6.39
CA TYR A 139 8.85 -3.85 7.25
C TYR A 139 7.53 -3.98 8.00
N LEU A 140 6.69 -4.92 7.62
CA LEU A 140 5.46 -5.24 8.33
C LEU A 140 5.68 -6.46 9.22
N GLN A 141 5.16 -6.41 10.41
CA GLN A 141 5.23 -7.49 11.37
C GLN A 141 3.87 -8.18 11.49
N VAL A 142 3.90 -9.49 11.60
CA VAL A 142 2.69 -10.27 11.87
C VAL A 142 2.48 -10.31 13.38
N ASP A 143 1.24 -10.15 13.82
CA ASP A 143 0.83 -10.37 15.21
C ASP A 143 1.16 -11.83 15.61
N PRO A 144 2.06 -12.06 16.58
CA PRO A 144 2.49 -13.40 16.96
C PRO A 144 1.31 -14.28 17.44
N PHE A 145 0.32 -13.69 18.11
CA PHE A 145 -0.84 -14.42 18.59
C PHE A 145 -1.70 -14.92 17.43
N LYS A 146 -1.97 -14.07 16.44
CA LYS A 146 -2.68 -14.47 15.22
C LYS A 146 -1.89 -15.51 14.42
N SER A 147 -0.57 -15.36 14.36
CA SER A 147 0.31 -16.34 13.70
C SER A 147 0.18 -17.71 14.35
N GLN A 148 0.20 -17.78 15.70
CA GLN A 148 0.03 -19.02 16.44
C GLN A 148 -1.36 -19.64 16.23
N GLN A 149 -2.43 -18.85 16.31
CA GLN A 149 -3.78 -19.33 16.02
C GLN A 149 -3.92 -19.98 14.65
N TRP A 150 -3.28 -19.37 13.63
CA TRP A 150 -3.27 -19.95 12.28
C TRP A 150 -2.40 -21.20 12.18
N ALA A 151 -1.26 -21.25 12.88
CA ALA A 151 -0.41 -22.43 12.94
C ALA A 151 -1.19 -23.62 13.54
N ASP A 152 -1.88 -23.39 14.66
CA ASP A 152 -2.70 -24.42 15.33
C ASP A 152 -3.83 -24.89 14.42
N ARG A 153 -4.53 -23.97 13.75
CA ARG A 153 -5.64 -24.28 12.84
C ARG A 153 -5.19 -25.08 11.59
N LEU A 154 -4.01 -24.77 11.07
CA LEU A 154 -3.45 -25.43 9.89
C LEU A 154 -2.79 -26.78 10.23
N GLY A 155 -2.44 -27.00 11.51
CA GLY A 155 -1.77 -28.19 11.97
C GLY A 155 -0.35 -28.38 11.44
N PRO A 156 0.27 -29.57 11.64
CA PRO A 156 1.64 -29.83 11.20
C PRO A 156 1.77 -29.79 9.67
N ARG A 157 2.87 -29.20 9.19
CA ARG A 157 3.16 -29.08 7.76
C ARG A 157 3.75 -30.37 7.23
N GLN A 158 3.02 -31.08 6.38
CA GLN A 158 3.49 -32.30 5.70
C GLN A 158 3.98 -32.01 4.27
N ARG A 159 3.43 -30.99 3.62
CA ARG A 159 3.77 -30.55 2.27
C ARG A 159 3.96 -29.01 2.23
N PRO A 160 4.57 -28.47 1.18
CA PRO A 160 4.55 -27.04 0.96
C PRO A 160 3.11 -26.53 0.91
N ARG A 161 2.83 -25.40 1.57
CA ARG A 161 1.52 -24.74 1.56
C ARG A 161 1.55 -23.58 0.59
N VAL A 162 0.55 -23.50 -0.28
CA VAL A 162 0.44 -22.45 -1.30
C VAL A 162 -0.91 -21.75 -1.16
N GLY A 163 -0.87 -20.47 -0.84
CA GLY A 163 -2.05 -19.61 -0.85
C GLY A 163 -2.38 -19.15 -2.26
N LEU A 164 -3.64 -19.26 -2.67
CA LEU A 164 -4.11 -18.86 -4.00
C LEU A 164 -5.08 -17.68 -3.92
N VAL A 165 -4.85 -16.69 -4.78
CA VAL A 165 -5.78 -15.61 -5.10
C VAL A 165 -5.87 -15.53 -6.61
N TRP A 166 -7.08 -15.64 -7.19
CA TRP A 166 -7.28 -15.70 -8.64
C TRP A 166 -8.10 -14.53 -9.19
N ASN A 167 -8.77 -13.78 -8.32
CA ASN A 167 -9.53 -12.61 -8.71
C ASN A 167 -9.09 -11.36 -7.94
N GLY A 168 -8.98 -10.24 -8.64
CA GLY A 168 -8.94 -8.92 -8.02
C GLY A 168 -10.33 -8.50 -7.53
N GLY A 169 -10.41 -7.59 -6.56
CA GLY A 169 -11.69 -7.10 -6.08
C GLY A 169 -12.53 -6.48 -7.20
N PHE A 170 -13.79 -6.90 -7.31
CA PHE A 170 -14.74 -6.31 -8.25
C PHE A 170 -15.20 -4.95 -7.71
N ARG A 171 -15.13 -3.93 -8.56
CA ARG A 171 -15.58 -2.57 -8.25
C ARG A 171 -16.82 -2.27 -9.09
N ALA A 172 -18.00 -2.55 -8.55
CA ALA A 172 -19.27 -2.35 -9.24
C ALA A 172 -19.51 -0.88 -9.62
N ASP A 173 -18.99 0.04 -8.81
CA ASP A 173 -19.07 1.50 -8.98
C ASP A 173 -18.07 2.07 -10.02
N ARG A 174 -17.18 1.24 -10.60
CA ARG A 174 -16.14 1.66 -11.55
C ARG A 174 -16.19 0.86 -12.85
N PRO A 175 -17.20 1.09 -13.71
CA PRO A 175 -17.32 0.38 -15.01
C PRO A 175 -16.11 0.56 -15.92
N ASP A 176 -15.42 1.70 -15.81
CA ASP A 176 -14.21 2.04 -16.54
C ASP A 176 -13.04 1.06 -16.26
N LEU A 177 -13.08 0.36 -15.13
CA LEU A 177 -12.07 -0.62 -14.72
C LEU A 177 -12.44 -2.07 -14.99
N TRP A 178 -13.67 -2.38 -15.45
CA TRP A 178 -14.12 -3.76 -15.63
C TRP A 178 -13.28 -4.54 -16.64
N SER A 179 -12.93 -3.93 -17.76
CA SER A 179 -12.05 -4.57 -18.75
C SER A 179 -10.65 -4.85 -18.22
N THR A 180 -10.14 -3.97 -17.37
CA THR A 180 -8.85 -4.15 -16.70
C THR A 180 -8.93 -5.25 -15.65
N ASN A 181 -10.02 -5.29 -14.87
CA ASN A 181 -10.25 -6.33 -13.89
C ASN A 181 -10.38 -7.72 -14.57
N ALA A 182 -11.15 -7.82 -15.64
CA ALA A 182 -11.30 -9.07 -16.39
C ALA A 182 -9.97 -9.66 -16.87
N ARG A 183 -9.04 -8.79 -17.31
CA ARG A 183 -7.69 -9.21 -17.74
C ARG A 183 -6.76 -9.63 -16.60
N ARG A 184 -7.08 -9.31 -15.36
CA ARG A 184 -6.29 -9.62 -14.17
C ARG A 184 -6.79 -10.86 -13.44
N ASN A 185 -7.95 -11.36 -13.82
CA ASN A 185 -8.58 -12.52 -13.20
C ASN A 185 -8.24 -13.77 -13.99
N VAL A 186 -8.09 -14.87 -13.26
CA VAL A 186 -7.91 -16.21 -13.83
C VAL A 186 -9.06 -17.07 -13.38
N ASP A 187 -9.60 -17.88 -14.28
CA ASP A 187 -10.62 -18.88 -13.94
C ASP A 187 -10.03 -19.94 -13.00
N LEU A 188 -10.71 -20.20 -11.88
CA LEU A 188 -10.24 -21.15 -10.87
C LEU A 188 -10.08 -22.56 -11.43
N HIS A 189 -10.94 -22.97 -12.37
CA HIS A 189 -10.86 -24.29 -12.98
C HIS A 189 -9.60 -24.43 -13.85
N GLN A 190 -9.26 -23.40 -14.62
CA GLN A 190 -8.02 -23.36 -15.40
C GLN A 190 -6.79 -23.40 -14.48
N MET A 191 -6.82 -22.64 -13.38
CA MET A 191 -5.75 -22.66 -12.38
C MET A 191 -5.60 -24.02 -11.73
N ALA A 192 -6.70 -24.66 -11.35
CA ALA A 192 -6.71 -26.02 -10.77
C ALA A 192 -6.16 -27.07 -11.75
N GLN A 193 -6.49 -26.96 -13.04
CA GLN A 193 -5.92 -27.85 -14.07
C GLN A 193 -4.40 -27.71 -14.18
N ALA A 194 -3.87 -26.50 -14.15
CA ALA A 194 -2.43 -26.25 -14.21
C ALA A 194 -1.67 -26.86 -13.02
N PHE A 195 -2.32 -26.95 -11.86
CA PHE A 195 -1.69 -27.43 -10.61
C PHE A 195 -1.94 -28.91 -10.28
N ARG A 196 -2.67 -29.64 -11.10
CA ARG A 196 -3.06 -31.06 -10.83
C ARG A 196 -1.90 -31.98 -10.48
N LYS A 197 -0.69 -31.72 -10.99
CA LYS A 197 0.49 -32.59 -10.81
C LYS A 197 1.44 -32.11 -9.73
N ILE A 198 1.10 -31.04 -9.01
CA ILE A 198 1.97 -30.45 -8.00
C ILE A 198 1.58 -30.99 -6.62
N SER A 199 2.55 -31.59 -5.93
CA SER A 199 2.33 -32.15 -4.58
C SER A 199 2.49 -31.08 -3.51
N VAL A 200 1.47 -30.23 -3.35
CA VAL A 200 1.38 -29.16 -2.33
C VAL A 200 -0.03 -29.09 -1.76
N ASP A 201 -0.19 -28.46 -0.62
CA ASP A 201 -1.48 -28.15 -0.03
C ASP A 201 -1.90 -26.75 -0.45
N PHE A 202 -3.01 -26.64 -1.19
CA PHE A 202 -3.54 -25.35 -1.65
C PHE A 202 -4.57 -24.80 -0.67
N TYR A 203 -4.47 -23.50 -0.39
CA TYR A 203 -5.39 -22.77 0.46
C TYR A 203 -5.95 -21.57 -0.31
N SER A 204 -7.26 -21.41 -0.31
CA SER A 204 -7.91 -20.22 -0.84
C SER A 204 -7.65 -19.04 0.10
N LEU A 205 -7.01 -18.00 -0.41
CA LEU A 205 -6.91 -16.68 0.22
C LEU A 205 -7.83 -15.68 -0.47
N GLN A 206 -8.66 -16.14 -1.41
CA GLN A 206 -9.63 -15.29 -2.09
C GLN A 206 -10.63 -14.73 -1.09
N LYS A 207 -10.91 -13.44 -1.19
CA LYS A 207 -11.87 -12.74 -0.33
C LYS A 207 -12.84 -11.91 -1.18
N GLY A 208 -14.10 -11.93 -0.80
CA GLY A 208 -15.16 -11.18 -1.48
C GLY A 208 -15.62 -11.85 -2.77
N GLU A 209 -16.65 -11.28 -3.41
CA GLU A 209 -17.15 -11.74 -4.68
C GLU A 209 -16.35 -11.17 -5.86
N PRO A 210 -16.21 -11.94 -6.96
CA PRO A 210 -16.55 -13.36 -7.09
C PRO A 210 -15.44 -14.24 -6.49
N ALA A 211 -15.79 -15.05 -5.49
CA ALA A 211 -14.88 -16.00 -4.85
C ALA A 211 -15.07 -17.41 -5.45
#